data_7f7f3ecb8d470180840246423d2a2444
#
_entry.id   7f7f3ecb8d470180840246423d2a2444
#
_cell.length_a   1.000
_cell.length_b   1.000
_cell.length_c   1.000
_cell.angle_alpha   90.00
_cell.angle_beta   90.00
_cell.angle_gamma   90.00
#
_symmetry.space_group_name_H-M   'P 1'
#
loop_
_entity.id
_entity.type
_entity.pdbx_description
1 polymer ?
#
loop_
_entity_poly.entity_id
_entity_poly.type
_entity_poly.pdbx_seq_one_letter_code
_entity_poly.pdbx_strand_id
1 'polypeptide(L)'
;MSQTPDARAVLALVRPDLREFAGYSSARSSALQGEIWLNANESAWANAADGDAGNRRYPDPQPPALRAALAQLYACAPEQLLLGRGSDEAIDLLLRALCEPGRDAIVITPPVFGMYAVCARLQNARVVEVPLRDTAEGLLTDVDAVVDAALSQMAKLVFLCSPGNPGGAAIALADIDRAAERLQGRALLVVDEAYGEFSDEASATRLLARHANLAVLRTLSKAHALAAARIGCVIADPALIAVLRRCQAPYPIPAPCTQLALAALQPEPLRQTAARVQEVRTERTRMQTALAALPGVRQVYPSQGNFLLLRFDDAEGAFQALLAAGVVVRDQRAAPGLGDALRITLGTPAQNQRVLGALQAWRAAA
;
A
#
# COMPACT_ATOMS: atom_id res chain seq x y z
N MET A 1 -30.86 -3.27 11.61
CA MET A 1 -30.05 -4.14 12.47
C MET A 1 -28.81 -4.51 11.66
N SER A 2 -27.64 -3.93 11.98
CA SER A 2 -26.36 -4.26 11.33
C SER A 2 -25.99 -5.68 11.74
N GLN A 3 -26.01 -6.62 10.80
CA GLN A 3 -25.48 -7.95 11.05
C GLN A 3 -23.96 -7.82 11.19
N THR A 4 -23.41 -8.28 12.31
CA THR A 4 -21.95 -8.41 12.48
C THR A 4 -21.43 -9.35 11.39
N PRO A 5 -20.37 -9.00 10.64
CA PRO A 5 -19.81 -9.87 9.62
C PRO A 5 -19.48 -11.25 10.18
N ASP A 6 -19.79 -12.30 9.43
CA ASP A 6 -19.50 -13.67 9.86
C ASP A 6 -17.99 -13.94 9.73
N ALA A 7 -17.28 -13.87 10.86
CA ALA A 7 -15.87 -14.21 10.97
C ALA A 7 -15.52 -15.61 10.44
N ARG A 8 -16.49 -16.55 10.45
CA ARG A 8 -16.31 -17.91 9.91
C ARG A 8 -16.14 -17.86 8.38
N ALA A 9 -16.80 -16.91 7.72
CA ALA A 9 -16.72 -16.78 6.26
C ALA A 9 -15.31 -16.37 5.81
N VAL A 10 -14.64 -15.46 6.51
CA VAL A 10 -13.27 -15.07 6.16
C VAL A 10 -12.26 -16.17 6.48
N LEU A 11 -12.43 -16.90 7.59
CA LEU A 11 -11.58 -18.04 7.93
C LEU A 11 -11.69 -19.20 6.94
N ALA A 12 -12.83 -19.34 6.24
CA ALA A 12 -12.98 -20.32 5.17
C ALA A 12 -12.09 -20.01 3.95
N LEU A 13 -11.69 -18.76 3.75
CA LEU A 13 -10.76 -18.35 2.68
C LEU A 13 -9.31 -18.70 3.01
N VAL A 14 -8.96 -18.83 4.29
CA VAL A 14 -7.60 -19.18 4.75
C VAL A 14 -7.28 -20.61 4.35
N ARG A 15 -6.03 -20.85 3.94
CA ARG A 15 -5.48 -22.18 3.67
C ARG A 15 -5.81 -23.15 4.83
N PRO A 16 -6.32 -24.34 4.56
CA PRO A 16 -6.76 -25.28 5.62
C PRO A 16 -5.68 -25.60 6.65
N ASP A 17 -4.42 -25.77 6.20
CA ASP A 17 -3.26 -26.06 7.04
C ASP A 17 -2.84 -24.93 7.99
N LEU A 18 -3.29 -23.69 7.71
CA LEU A 18 -2.96 -22.51 8.51
C LEU A 18 -4.10 -22.08 9.46
N ARG A 19 -5.28 -22.65 9.36
CA ARG A 19 -6.42 -22.26 10.21
C ARG A 19 -6.13 -22.50 11.69
N GLU A 20 -5.52 -23.62 12.01
CA GLU A 20 -5.15 -24.03 13.37
C GLU A 20 -3.64 -23.92 13.64
N PHE A 21 -2.87 -23.38 12.69
CA PHE A 21 -1.44 -23.18 12.88
C PHE A 21 -1.17 -22.25 14.06
N ALA A 22 -0.43 -22.73 15.05
CA ALA A 22 -0.17 -22.00 16.29
C ALA A 22 0.79 -20.80 16.08
N GLY A 23 1.62 -20.82 15.03
CA GLY A 23 2.67 -19.85 14.81
C GLY A 23 3.87 -20.03 15.74
N TYR A 24 4.83 -19.10 15.64
CA TYR A 24 5.98 -19.08 16.52
C TYR A 24 5.63 -18.35 17.82
N SER A 25 5.88 -19.00 18.97
CA SER A 25 5.78 -18.35 20.29
C SER A 25 7.11 -17.68 20.61
N SER A 26 7.16 -16.36 20.46
CA SER A 26 8.36 -15.59 20.80
C SER A 26 8.49 -15.38 22.31
N ALA A 27 9.72 -15.18 22.78
CA ALA A 27 10.01 -14.87 24.18
C ALA A 27 9.30 -13.60 24.69
N ARG A 28 8.89 -12.71 23.77
CA ARG A 28 8.13 -11.47 24.05
C ARG A 28 6.62 -11.65 23.95
N SER A 29 6.14 -12.79 23.42
CA SER A 29 4.69 -13.08 23.32
C SER A 29 4.10 -13.55 24.64
N SER A 30 4.91 -14.03 25.59
CA SER A 30 4.46 -14.43 26.90
C SER A 30 4.17 -13.20 27.76
N ALA A 31 3.01 -13.18 28.43
CA ALA A 31 2.62 -12.10 29.35
C ALA A 31 3.41 -12.15 30.68
N LEU A 32 4.69 -12.51 30.62
CA LEU A 32 5.56 -12.57 31.78
C LEU A 32 5.96 -11.15 32.19
N GLN A 33 5.98 -10.92 33.49
CA GLN A 33 6.44 -9.68 34.09
C GLN A 33 7.64 -9.96 34.99
N GLY A 34 8.66 -9.10 34.94
CA GLY A 34 9.86 -9.24 35.75
C GLY A 34 10.84 -8.11 35.47
N GLU A 35 11.72 -7.87 36.41
CA GLU A 35 12.77 -6.86 36.28
C GLU A 35 13.99 -7.39 35.51
N ILE A 36 14.25 -8.70 35.59
CA ILE A 36 15.41 -9.36 34.98
C ILE A 36 14.92 -10.29 33.86
N TRP A 37 15.27 -9.95 32.61
CA TRP A 37 14.86 -10.70 31.42
C TRP A 37 16.02 -11.51 30.88
N LEU A 38 15.96 -12.84 31.02
CA LEU A 38 16.96 -13.82 30.57
C LEU A 38 16.35 -14.94 29.72
N ASN A 39 15.35 -14.61 28.91
CA ASN A 39 14.50 -15.59 28.21
C ASN A 39 14.66 -15.58 26.67
N ALA A 40 15.55 -14.73 26.13
CA ALA A 40 15.68 -14.54 24.67
C ALA A 40 17.12 -14.60 24.19
N ASN A 41 18.06 -15.06 25.02
CA ASN A 41 19.51 -15.13 24.73
C ASN A 41 20.13 -13.78 24.29
N GLU A 42 19.51 -12.69 24.70
CA GLU A 42 19.98 -11.33 24.42
C GLU A 42 21.21 -11.00 25.27
N SER A 43 22.10 -10.12 24.78
CA SER A 43 23.27 -9.69 25.52
C SER A 43 22.91 -9.08 26.88
N ALA A 44 23.69 -9.39 27.90
CA ALA A 44 23.57 -8.74 29.21
C ALA A 44 24.05 -7.26 29.17
N TRP A 45 24.89 -6.90 28.21
CA TRP A 45 25.44 -5.56 28.04
C TRP A 45 24.96 -4.88 26.79
N ALA A 46 24.78 -3.57 26.85
CA ALA A 46 24.49 -2.76 25.67
C ALA A 46 25.70 -2.70 24.73
N ASN A 47 25.45 -2.54 23.42
CA ASN A 47 26.51 -2.18 22.49
C ASN A 47 26.92 -0.74 22.73
N ALA A 48 28.22 -0.45 22.65
CA ALA A 48 28.76 0.90 22.89
C ALA A 48 28.19 1.96 21.90
N ALA A 49 27.71 1.54 20.72
CA ALA A 49 27.06 2.41 19.76
C ALA A 49 25.58 2.66 20.08
N ASP A 50 24.97 1.98 21.05
CA ASP A 50 23.58 2.10 21.46
C ASP A 50 23.46 2.97 22.72
N GLY A 51 23.45 4.30 22.54
CA GLY A 51 23.46 5.29 23.61
C GLY A 51 22.35 5.13 24.63
N ASP A 52 21.17 4.70 24.17
CA ASP A 52 19.98 4.50 25.03
C ASP A 52 19.86 3.06 25.56
N ALA A 53 20.81 2.17 25.18
CA ALA A 53 20.81 0.75 25.53
C ALA A 53 19.51 -0.02 25.21
N GLY A 54 18.65 0.55 24.39
CA GLY A 54 17.32 0.01 24.05
C GLY A 54 17.35 -1.10 23.01
N ASN A 55 18.36 -1.09 22.13
CA ASN A 55 18.40 -2.00 20.97
C ASN A 55 18.98 -3.39 21.29
N ARG A 56 19.49 -3.61 22.49
CA ARG A 56 19.94 -4.93 22.94
C ARG A 56 18.80 -5.93 23.18
N ARG A 57 17.56 -5.46 23.21
CA ARG A 57 16.36 -6.26 23.44
C ARG A 57 15.53 -6.40 22.18
N TYR A 58 14.98 -7.59 21.95
CA TYR A 58 13.98 -7.76 20.89
C TYR A 58 12.79 -6.83 21.13
N PRO A 59 12.26 -6.19 20.10
CA PRO A 59 11.05 -5.35 20.22
C PRO A 59 9.81 -6.21 20.47
N ASP A 60 8.71 -5.57 20.87
CA ASP A 60 7.40 -6.23 20.82
C ASP A 60 7.06 -6.65 19.39
N PRO A 61 6.54 -7.86 19.19
CA PRO A 61 6.13 -8.33 17.85
C PRO A 61 5.12 -7.40 17.17
N GLN A 62 4.22 -6.82 17.96
CA GLN A 62 3.21 -5.85 17.52
C GLN A 62 3.16 -4.72 18.56
N PRO A 63 4.06 -3.71 18.49
CA PRO A 63 4.19 -2.66 19.50
C PRO A 63 2.85 -2.01 19.84
N PRO A 64 2.31 -2.17 21.08
CA PRO A 64 0.92 -1.81 21.39
C PRO A 64 0.64 -0.32 21.18
N ALA A 65 1.59 0.55 21.58
CA ALA A 65 1.43 2.00 21.43
C ALA A 65 1.35 2.41 19.95
N LEU A 66 2.21 1.83 19.08
CA LEU A 66 2.18 2.13 17.64
C LEU A 66 0.91 1.57 16.99
N ARG A 67 0.49 0.36 17.38
CA ARG A 67 -0.75 -0.25 16.89
C ARG A 67 -1.97 0.61 17.27
N ALA A 68 -2.03 1.10 18.51
CA ALA A 68 -3.10 1.99 18.95
C ALA A 68 -3.10 3.33 18.21
N ALA A 69 -1.94 3.94 18.02
CA ALA A 69 -1.81 5.22 17.29
C ALA A 69 -2.25 5.09 15.82
N LEU A 70 -1.87 4.01 15.14
CA LEU A 70 -2.30 3.75 13.76
C LEU A 70 -3.78 3.35 13.67
N ALA A 71 -4.31 2.63 14.64
CA ALA A 71 -5.73 2.33 14.70
C ALA A 71 -6.57 3.60 14.84
N GLN A 72 -6.11 4.54 15.67
CA GLN A 72 -6.73 5.87 15.78
C GLN A 72 -6.61 6.66 14.45
N LEU A 73 -5.44 6.67 13.82
CA LEU A 73 -5.21 7.37 12.54
C LEU A 73 -6.14 6.87 11.44
N TYR A 74 -6.35 5.55 11.35
CA TYR A 74 -7.14 4.91 10.30
C TYR A 74 -8.58 4.59 10.70
N ALA A 75 -9.03 5.08 11.86
CA ALA A 75 -10.38 4.92 12.39
C ALA A 75 -10.86 3.45 12.43
N CYS A 76 -10.01 2.54 12.94
CA CYS A 76 -10.32 1.13 13.14
C CYS A 76 -10.00 0.69 14.59
N ALA A 77 -10.43 -0.51 14.97
CA ALA A 77 -10.04 -1.09 16.25
C ALA A 77 -8.61 -1.66 16.17
N PRO A 78 -7.83 -1.63 17.28
CA PRO A 78 -6.49 -2.22 17.28
C PRO A 78 -6.45 -3.69 16.89
N GLU A 79 -7.50 -4.45 17.17
CA GLU A 79 -7.64 -5.87 16.84
C GLU A 79 -7.80 -6.11 15.33
N GLN A 80 -8.24 -5.09 14.60
CA GLN A 80 -8.37 -5.11 13.15
C GLN A 80 -7.06 -4.80 12.42
N LEU A 81 -5.97 -4.45 13.13
CA LEU A 81 -4.75 -3.94 12.53
C LEU A 81 -3.55 -4.85 12.83
N LEU A 82 -2.81 -5.23 11.78
CA LEU A 82 -1.51 -5.88 11.85
C LEU A 82 -0.44 -4.98 11.27
N LEU A 83 0.58 -4.67 12.07
CA LEU A 83 1.77 -3.92 11.65
C LEU A 83 2.71 -4.82 10.84
N GLY A 84 3.36 -4.24 9.82
CA GLY A 84 4.36 -4.93 9.02
C GLY A 84 5.42 -3.99 8.45
N ARG A 85 6.44 -4.58 7.81
CA ARG A 85 7.55 -3.88 7.14
C ARG A 85 7.11 -3.24 5.82
N GLY A 86 6.30 -2.19 5.92
CA GLY A 86 5.56 -1.61 4.81
C GLY A 86 4.32 -2.43 4.44
N SER A 87 3.51 -1.92 3.51
CA SER A 87 2.40 -2.69 2.94
C SER A 87 2.87 -3.92 2.14
N ASP A 88 4.13 -3.94 1.69
CA ASP A 88 4.71 -5.07 0.95
C ASP A 88 4.67 -6.37 1.76
N GLU A 89 4.98 -6.33 3.06
CA GLU A 89 4.88 -7.51 3.93
C GLU A 89 3.43 -7.96 4.10
N ALA A 90 2.48 -7.03 4.15
CA ALA A 90 1.07 -7.37 4.23
C ALA A 90 0.59 -8.11 2.96
N ILE A 91 1.04 -7.68 1.77
CA ILE A 91 0.76 -8.37 0.50
C ILE A 91 1.30 -9.81 0.55
N ASP A 92 2.55 -9.98 0.96
CA ASP A 92 3.19 -11.30 1.04
C ASP A 92 2.47 -12.22 2.06
N LEU A 93 2.13 -11.71 3.24
CA LEU A 93 1.40 -12.45 4.27
C LEU A 93 0.01 -12.89 3.82
N LEU A 94 -0.72 -12.02 3.13
CA LEU A 94 -2.03 -12.35 2.58
C LEU A 94 -1.94 -13.50 1.57
N LEU A 95 -0.96 -13.45 0.67
CA LEU A 95 -0.73 -14.54 -0.29
C LEU A 95 -0.37 -15.85 0.41
N ARG A 96 0.54 -15.82 1.37
CA ARG A 96 0.95 -17.01 2.14
C ARG A 96 -0.21 -17.62 2.91
N ALA A 97 -1.06 -16.77 3.51
CA ALA A 97 -2.15 -17.25 4.35
C ALA A 97 -3.36 -17.77 3.57
N LEU A 98 -3.62 -17.24 2.36
CA LEU A 98 -4.84 -17.56 1.63
C LEU A 98 -4.61 -18.42 0.38
N CYS A 99 -3.44 -18.30 -0.29
CA CYS A 99 -3.18 -19.02 -1.55
C CYS A 99 -2.39 -20.30 -1.32
N GLU A 100 -2.99 -21.44 -1.63
CA GLU A 100 -2.31 -22.74 -1.71
C GLU A 100 -1.39 -22.76 -2.95
N PRO A 101 -0.07 -23.02 -2.78
CA PRO A 101 0.87 -23.01 -3.88
C PRO A 101 0.50 -23.98 -5.00
N GLY A 102 0.58 -23.50 -6.25
CA GLY A 102 0.29 -24.31 -7.44
C GLY A 102 -1.20 -24.54 -7.72
N ARG A 103 -2.09 -24.12 -6.83
CA ARG A 103 -3.53 -24.33 -6.94
C ARG A 103 -4.33 -23.03 -7.10
N ASP A 104 -4.11 -22.08 -6.20
CA ASP A 104 -4.94 -20.89 -6.10
C ASP A 104 -4.46 -19.76 -7.03
N ALA A 105 -5.32 -18.77 -7.22
CA ALA A 105 -5.09 -17.63 -8.08
C ALA A 105 -5.37 -16.32 -7.36
N ILE A 106 -4.77 -15.24 -7.91
CA ILE A 106 -5.10 -13.86 -7.55
C ILE A 106 -5.55 -13.10 -8.79
N VAL A 107 -6.30 -12.01 -8.61
CA VAL A 107 -6.63 -11.05 -9.68
C VAL A 107 -5.91 -9.74 -9.42
N ILE A 108 -5.31 -9.19 -10.47
CA ILE A 108 -4.68 -7.86 -10.49
C ILE A 108 -5.11 -7.08 -11.73
N THR A 109 -4.88 -5.77 -11.73
CA THR A 109 -5.32 -4.84 -12.78
C THR A 109 -4.13 -4.11 -13.42
N PRO A 110 -3.32 -4.76 -14.29
CA PRO A 110 -2.16 -4.10 -14.90
C PRO A 110 -2.59 -2.97 -15.86
N PRO A 111 -1.74 -1.91 -16.04
CA PRO A 111 -0.49 -1.67 -15.31
C PRO A 111 -0.76 -1.27 -13.86
N VAL A 112 -0.18 -2.00 -12.91
CA VAL A 112 -0.39 -1.80 -11.47
C VAL A 112 0.91 -2.03 -10.70
N PHE A 113 0.91 -1.79 -9.40
CA PHE A 113 2.05 -2.02 -8.52
C PHE A 113 2.56 -3.46 -8.62
N GLY A 114 3.82 -3.63 -9.04
CA GLY A 114 4.38 -4.91 -9.43
C GLY A 114 4.52 -5.95 -8.32
N MET A 115 4.48 -5.52 -7.04
CA MET A 115 4.67 -6.46 -5.92
C MET A 115 3.55 -7.49 -5.79
N TYR A 116 2.35 -7.21 -6.27
CA TYR A 116 1.27 -8.22 -6.25
C TYR A 116 1.66 -9.44 -7.09
N ALA A 117 2.12 -9.22 -8.33
CA ALA A 117 2.58 -10.29 -9.19
C ALA A 117 3.87 -10.96 -8.70
N VAL A 118 4.80 -10.18 -8.12
CA VAL A 118 6.04 -10.72 -7.54
C VAL A 118 5.73 -11.66 -6.38
N CYS A 119 4.92 -11.24 -5.42
CA CYS A 119 4.54 -12.06 -4.26
C CYS A 119 3.72 -13.30 -4.70
N ALA A 120 2.83 -13.15 -5.72
CA ALA A 120 2.10 -14.29 -6.28
C ALA A 120 3.06 -15.33 -6.89
N ARG A 121 4.06 -14.87 -7.66
CA ARG A 121 5.07 -15.76 -8.24
C ARG A 121 5.88 -16.48 -7.16
N LEU A 122 6.29 -15.77 -6.10
CA LEU A 122 7.02 -16.36 -4.96
C LEU A 122 6.17 -17.40 -4.22
N GLN A 123 4.86 -17.18 -4.13
CA GLN A 123 3.90 -18.13 -3.54
C GLN A 123 3.50 -19.25 -4.50
N ASN A 124 3.95 -19.22 -5.77
CA ASN A 124 3.49 -20.12 -6.82
C ASN A 124 1.95 -20.07 -7.01
N ALA A 125 1.36 -18.86 -6.84
CA ALA A 125 -0.04 -18.61 -7.12
C ALA A 125 -0.20 -18.06 -8.55
N ARG A 126 -1.25 -18.50 -9.24
CA ARG A 126 -1.55 -18.05 -10.60
C ARG A 126 -2.04 -16.61 -10.58
N VAL A 127 -1.55 -15.80 -11.51
CA VAL A 127 -1.99 -14.41 -11.69
C VAL A 127 -3.01 -14.35 -12.83
N VAL A 128 -4.18 -13.80 -12.53
CA VAL A 128 -5.23 -13.46 -13.49
C VAL A 128 -5.20 -11.94 -13.68
N GLU A 129 -5.02 -11.51 -14.90
CA GLU A 129 -4.91 -10.09 -15.24
C GLU A 129 -6.22 -9.59 -15.87
N VAL A 130 -6.75 -8.49 -15.31
CA VAL A 130 -7.83 -7.71 -15.90
C VAL A 130 -7.26 -6.31 -16.14
N PRO A 131 -6.80 -6.00 -17.36
CA PRO A 131 -6.13 -4.75 -17.66
C PRO A 131 -7.00 -3.52 -17.37
N LEU A 132 -6.37 -2.45 -16.90
CA LEU A 132 -7.02 -1.15 -16.77
C LEU A 132 -7.50 -0.66 -18.15
N ARG A 133 -8.62 0.04 -18.18
CA ARG A 133 -9.12 0.72 -19.38
C ARG A 133 -8.42 2.07 -19.51
N ASP A 134 -7.72 2.27 -20.62
CA ASP A 134 -7.08 3.54 -20.95
C ASP A 134 -8.11 4.47 -21.61
N THR A 135 -8.45 5.55 -20.91
CA THR A 135 -9.46 6.52 -21.31
C THR A 135 -8.93 7.95 -21.12
N ALA A 136 -9.68 8.93 -21.63
CA ALA A 136 -9.37 10.34 -21.40
C ALA A 136 -9.48 10.73 -19.92
N GLU A 137 -10.36 10.05 -19.18
CA GLU A 137 -10.60 10.27 -17.74
C GLU A 137 -9.57 9.57 -16.86
N GLY A 138 -8.74 8.65 -17.40
CA GLY A 138 -7.72 7.97 -16.64
C GLY A 138 -7.48 6.52 -17.07
N LEU A 139 -6.56 5.88 -16.36
CA LEU A 139 -6.44 4.42 -16.36
C LEU A 139 -7.43 3.87 -15.33
N LEU A 140 -8.58 3.44 -15.79
CA LEU A 140 -9.73 3.10 -14.95
C LEU A 140 -9.85 1.59 -14.74
N THR A 141 -10.14 1.20 -13.50
CA THR A 141 -10.48 -0.19 -13.16
C THR A 141 -11.92 -0.50 -13.56
N ASP A 142 -12.11 -1.56 -14.33
CA ASP A 142 -13.43 -2.16 -14.53
C ASP A 142 -13.72 -3.12 -13.38
N VAL A 143 -14.33 -2.62 -12.31
CA VAL A 143 -14.54 -3.37 -11.07
C VAL A 143 -15.43 -4.59 -11.30
N ASP A 144 -16.45 -4.49 -12.16
CA ASP A 144 -17.33 -5.61 -12.47
C ASP A 144 -16.58 -6.71 -13.24
N ALA A 145 -15.76 -6.36 -14.22
CA ALA A 145 -14.92 -7.32 -14.94
C ALA A 145 -13.90 -8.00 -14.01
N VAL A 146 -13.34 -7.26 -13.03
CA VAL A 146 -12.43 -7.80 -12.02
C VAL A 146 -13.14 -8.84 -11.14
N VAL A 147 -14.34 -8.54 -10.67
CA VAL A 147 -15.16 -9.46 -9.87
C VAL A 147 -15.55 -10.70 -10.67
N ASP A 148 -15.97 -10.53 -11.93
CA ASP A 148 -16.35 -11.66 -12.81
C ASP A 148 -15.14 -12.57 -13.07
N ALA A 149 -13.97 -12.00 -13.32
CA ALA A 149 -12.74 -12.75 -13.46
C ALA A 149 -12.39 -13.52 -12.17
N ALA A 150 -12.52 -12.88 -11.00
CA ALA A 150 -12.25 -13.52 -9.72
C ALA A 150 -13.17 -14.72 -9.48
N LEU A 151 -14.44 -14.58 -9.75
CA LEU A 151 -15.45 -15.65 -9.56
C LEU A 151 -15.26 -16.78 -10.57
N SER A 152 -15.07 -16.48 -11.85
CA SER A 152 -14.90 -17.50 -12.91
C SER A 152 -13.58 -18.26 -12.77
N GLN A 153 -12.53 -17.61 -12.32
CA GLN A 153 -11.19 -18.20 -12.12
C GLN A 153 -10.97 -18.75 -10.71
N MET A 154 -11.98 -18.66 -9.83
CA MET A 154 -11.93 -19.09 -8.42
C MET A 154 -10.73 -18.49 -7.67
N ALA A 155 -10.44 -17.21 -7.94
CA ALA A 155 -9.33 -16.53 -7.31
C ALA A 155 -9.58 -16.35 -5.80
N LYS A 156 -8.53 -16.45 -4.99
CA LYS A 156 -8.58 -16.29 -3.54
C LYS A 156 -8.41 -14.84 -3.10
N LEU A 157 -7.65 -14.06 -3.89
CA LEU A 157 -7.34 -12.66 -3.60
C LEU A 157 -7.64 -11.81 -4.82
N VAL A 158 -8.22 -10.64 -4.58
CA VAL A 158 -8.41 -9.59 -5.58
C VAL A 158 -7.73 -8.33 -5.07
N PHE A 159 -6.74 -7.81 -5.81
CA PHE A 159 -6.05 -6.56 -5.46
C PHE A 159 -6.61 -5.40 -6.27
N LEU A 160 -7.11 -4.38 -5.57
CA LEU A 160 -7.49 -3.08 -6.12
C LEU A 160 -6.57 -2.01 -5.54
N CYS A 161 -5.85 -1.28 -6.38
CA CYS A 161 -5.00 -0.17 -5.97
C CYS A 161 -5.79 1.14 -6.13
N SER A 162 -6.08 1.84 -5.02
CA SER A 162 -6.91 3.05 -5.02
C SER A 162 -6.39 4.08 -4.01
N PRO A 163 -5.80 5.21 -4.47
CA PRO A 163 -5.48 5.58 -5.87
C PRO A 163 -4.50 4.65 -6.56
N GLY A 164 -4.73 4.37 -7.84
CA GLY A 164 -3.96 3.42 -8.63
C GLY A 164 -2.54 3.89 -8.95
N ASN A 165 -1.56 3.01 -8.88
CA ASN A 165 -0.20 3.24 -9.30
C ASN A 165 0.12 2.35 -10.50
N PRO A 166 0.39 2.92 -11.70
CA PRO A 166 0.89 4.29 -11.95
C PRO A 166 -0.17 5.32 -12.37
N GLY A 167 -1.44 4.96 -12.60
CA GLY A 167 -2.42 5.83 -13.25
C GLY A 167 -2.93 6.99 -12.39
N GLY A 168 -3.02 6.80 -11.07
CA GLY A 168 -3.51 7.82 -10.14
C GLY A 168 -5.03 7.86 -9.95
N ALA A 169 -5.82 7.11 -10.71
CA ALA A 169 -7.27 7.08 -10.55
C ALA A 169 -7.68 6.40 -9.23
N ALA A 170 -8.68 6.95 -8.56
CA ALA A 170 -9.31 6.33 -7.41
C ALA A 170 -10.54 5.51 -7.84
N ILE A 171 -10.87 4.50 -7.06
CA ILE A 171 -12.08 3.68 -7.23
C ILE A 171 -13.11 4.20 -6.24
N ALA A 172 -14.34 4.44 -6.71
CA ALA A 172 -15.41 4.91 -5.86
C ALA A 172 -15.73 3.91 -4.73
N LEU A 173 -15.97 4.42 -3.51
CA LEU A 173 -16.25 3.58 -2.35
C LEU A 173 -17.47 2.65 -2.58
N ALA A 174 -18.48 3.12 -3.33
CA ALA A 174 -19.65 2.32 -3.70
C ALA A 174 -19.30 1.12 -4.59
N ASP A 175 -18.30 1.25 -5.47
CA ASP A 175 -17.86 0.14 -6.32
C ASP A 175 -17.07 -0.89 -5.51
N ILE A 176 -16.27 -0.43 -4.54
CA ILE A 176 -15.57 -1.31 -3.59
C ILE A 176 -16.59 -2.07 -2.73
N ASP A 177 -17.63 -1.40 -2.24
CA ASP A 177 -18.72 -2.00 -1.45
C ASP A 177 -19.42 -3.11 -2.24
N ARG A 178 -19.83 -2.81 -3.48
CA ARG A 178 -20.46 -3.77 -4.39
C ARG A 178 -19.55 -4.96 -4.72
N ALA A 179 -18.25 -4.72 -4.94
CA ALA A 179 -17.29 -5.78 -5.19
C ALA A 179 -17.13 -6.70 -3.97
N ALA A 180 -17.00 -6.13 -2.77
CA ALA A 180 -16.88 -6.89 -1.54
C ALA A 180 -18.12 -7.78 -1.28
N GLU A 181 -19.33 -7.26 -1.55
CA GLU A 181 -20.57 -8.01 -1.45
C GLU A 181 -20.59 -9.20 -2.41
N ARG A 182 -20.26 -8.99 -3.70
CA ARG A 182 -20.26 -10.04 -4.73
C ARG A 182 -19.20 -11.13 -4.47
N LEU A 183 -18.08 -10.77 -3.83
CA LEU A 183 -16.98 -11.68 -3.49
C LEU A 183 -17.16 -12.38 -2.14
N GLN A 184 -18.22 -12.09 -1.40
CA GLN A 184 -18.44 -12.65 -0.06
C GLN A 184 -18.40 -14.18 -0.06
N GLY A 185 -17.59 -14.75 0.85
CA GLY A 185 -17.39 -16.20 0.97
C GLY A 185 -16.61 -16.86 -0.19
N ARG A 186 -16.15 -16.09 -1.19
CA ARG A 186 -15.47 -16.59 -2.39
C ARG A 186 -14.02 -16.11 -2.48
N ALA A 187 -13.79 -14.83 -2.23
CA ALA A 187 -12.45 -14.21 -2.28
C ALA A 187 -12.32 -13.09 -1.26
N LEU A 188 -11.09 -12.81 -0.83
CA LEU A 188 -10.75 -11.61 -0.09
C LEU A 188 -10.48 -10.47 -1.08
N LEU A 189 -11.19 -9.36 -0.90
CA LEU A 189 -10.92 -8.10 -1.59
C LEU A 189 -9.86 -7.31 -0.82
N VAL A 190 -8.75 -6.97 -1.44
CA VAL A 190 -7.67 -6.18 -0.87
C VAL A 190 -7.63 -4.83 -1.56
N VAL A 191 -7.89 -3.76 -0.82
CA VAL A 191 -7.79 -2.38 -1.32
C VAL A 191 -6.48 -1.77 -0.83
N ASP A 192 -5.57 -1.50 -1.76
CA ASP A 192 -4.29 -0.87 -1.43
C ASP A 192 -4.43 0.65 -1.51
N GLU A 193 -4.48 1.27 -0.33
CA GLU A 193 -4.61 2.70 -0.14
C GLU A 193 -3.27 3.36 0.25
N ALA A 194 -2.16 2.92 -0.34
CA ALA A 194 -0.85 3.53 -0.08
C ALA A 194 -0.81 5.04 -0.37
N TYR A 195 -1.72 5.54 -1.18
CA TYR A 195 -1.88 6.96 -1.54
C TYR A 195 -3.17 7.57 -1.00
N GLY A 196 -3.87 6.89 -0.10
CA GLY A 196 -5.20 7.26 0.37
C GLY A 196 -5.29 8.65 1.01
N GLU A 197 -4.21 9.15 1.65
CA GLU A 197 -4.18 10.50 2.23
C GLU A 197 -4.28 11.62 1.17
N PHE A 198 -3.89 11.34 -0.07
CA PHE A 198 -3.98 12.29 -1.19
C PHE A 198 -5.30 12.22 -1.95
N SER A 199 -6.13 11.22 -1.68
CA SER A 199 -7.41 10.98 -2.35
C SER A 199 -8.52 11.85 -1.77
N ASP A 200 -9.51 12.17 -2.63
CA ASP A 200 -10.78 12.77 -2.23
C ASP A 200 -11.81 11.69 -1.86
N GLU A 201 -11.57 10.44 -2.29
CA GLU A 201 -12.42 9.30 -1.93
C GLU A 201 -12.24 8.91 -0.46
N ALA A 202 -13.35 8.50 0.15
CA ALA A 202 -13.32 7.96 1.49
C ALA A 202 -12.62 6.59 1.54
N SER A 203 -11.89 6.33 2.63
CA SER A 203 -11.20 5.05 2.82
C SER A 203 -12.18 3.88 2.89
N ALA A 204 -11.80 2.76 2.28
CA ALA A 204 -12.51 1.48 2.36
C ALA A 204 -12.54 0.90 3.78
N THR A 205 -11.76 1.43 4.74
CA THR A 205 -11.88 1.07 6.16
C THR A 205 -13.30 1.27 6.70
N ARG A 206 -14.08 2.21 6.13
CA ARG A 206 -15.49 2.44 6.50
C ARG A 206 -16.40 1.24 6.19
N LEU A 207 -15.97 0.35 5.32
CA LEU A 207 -16.74 -0.81 4.89
C LEU A 207 -16.43 -2.08 5.72
N LEU A 208 -15.39 -2.07 6.55
CA LEU A 208 -14.95 -3.23 7.33
C LEU A 208 -16.02 -3.76 8.29
N ALA A 209 -16.89 -2.87 8.79
CA ALA A 209 -18.01 -3.28 9.65
C ALA A 209 -19.11 -4.06 8.90
N ARG A 210 -19.09 -4.06 7.56
CA ARG A 210 -20.08 -4.74 6.69
C ARG A 210 -19.50 -5.98 6.01
N HIS A 211 -18.20 -5.98 5.73
CA HIS A 211 -17.54 -6.99 4.90
C HIS A 211 -16.34 -7.61 5.60
N ALA A 212 -16.49 -8.84 6.12
CA ALA A 212 -15.39 -9.60 6.70
C ALA A 212 -14.35 -10.01 5.64
N ASN A 213 -14.73 -10.09 4.37
CA ASN A 213 -13.87 -10.41 3.23
C ASN A 213 -13.21 -9.17 2.60
N LEU A 214 -13.03 -8.09 3.36
CA LEU A 214 -12.33 -6.88 2.95
C LEU A 214 -11.07 -6.70 3.78
N ALA A 215 -9.96 -6.34 3.12
CA ALA A 215 -8.72 -5.90 3.76
C ALA A 215 -8.25 -4.60 3.12
N VAL A 216 -7.71 -3.69 3.92
CA VAL A 216 -7.18 -2.39 3.48
C VAL A 216 -5.71 -2.31 3.83
N LEU A 217 -4.86 -1.95 2.87
CA LEU A 217 -3.43 -1.74 3.09
C LEU A 217 -3.15 -0.24 3.27
N ARG A 218 -2.35 0.08 4.28
CA ARG A 218 -1.92 1.45 4.59
C ARG A 218 -0.42 1.49 4.85
N THR A 219 0.20 2.65 4.65
CA THR A 219 1.65 2.81 4.84
C THR A 219 2.03 4.23 5.28
N LEU A 220 3.07 4.33 6.12
CA LEU A 220 3.67 5.63 6.45
C LEU A 220 4.71 6.08 5.40
N SER A 221 4.93 5.30 4.34
CA SER A 221 5.97 5.57 3.34
C SER A 221 5.70 6.77 2.43
N LYS A 222 4.44 7.20 2.26
CA LYS A 222 4.06 8.23 1.27
C LYS A 222 3.75 9.56 1.95
N ALA A 223 2.51 9.78 2.37
CA ALA A 223 2.09 11.05 2.97
C ALA A 223 2.87 11.41 4.24
N HIS A 224 3.21 10.41 5.05
CA HIS A 224 3.96 10.61 6.30
C HIS A 224 5.48 10.69 6.12
N ALA A 225 6.01 10.62 4.89
CA ALA A 225 7.42 10.77 4.56
C ALA A 225 8.39 9.81 5.30
N LEU A 226 7.91 8.62 5.68
CA LEU A 226 8.69 7.62 6.44
C LEU A 226 9.00 6.37 5.59
N ALA A 227 9.32 6.53 4.30
CA ALA A 227 9.58 5.40 3.41
C ALA A 227 10.72 4.48 3.92
N ALA A 228 11.80 5.06 4.49
CA ALA A 228 12.92 4.30 5.02
C ALA A 228 12.63 3.59 6.35
N ALA A 229 11.62 4.03 7.11
CA ALA A 229 11.24 3.38 8.37
C ALA A 229 10.52 2.05 8.16
N ARG A 230 10.05 1.77 6.93
CA ARG A 230 9.40 0.52 6.55
C ARG A 230 8.21 0.16 7.44
N ILE A 231 7.28 1.08 7.66
CA ILE A 231 6.07 0.85 8.44
C ILE A 231 4.83 0.93 7.56
N GLY A 232 4.06 -0.13 7.59
CA GLY A 232 2.75 -0.25 6.99
C GLY A 232 1.88 -1.18 7.80
N CYS A 233 0.66 -1.36 7.37
CA CYS A 233 -0.26 -2.27 8.03
C CYS A 233 -1.30 -2.83 7.05
N VAL A 234 -1.89 -3.96 7.43
CA VAL A 234 -3.16 -4.44 6.90
C VAL A 234 -4.24 -4.24 7.97
N ILE A 235 -5.40 -3.77 7.53
CA ILE A 235 -6.59 -3.56 8.36
C ILE A 235 -7.68 -4.48 7.81
N ALA A 236 -8.18 -5.40 8.63
CA ALA A 236 -9.14 -6.43 8.20
C ALA A 236 -9.96 -6.95 9.38
N ASP A 237 -10.78 -7.96 9.13
CA ASP A 237 -11.48 -8.70 10.18
C ASP A 237 -10.50 -9.25 11.23
N PRO A 238 -10.79 -9.13 12.55
CA PRO A 238 -9.90 -9.60 13.62
C PRO A 238 -9.52 -11.08 13.52
N ALA A 239 -10.39 -11.93 12.99
CA ALA A 239 -10.09 -13.35 12.82
C ALA A 239 -9.02 -13.57 11.74
N LEU A 240 -9.07 -12.81 10.63
CA LEU A 240 -8.03 -12.82 9.61
C LEU A 240 -6.71 -12.25 10.17
N ILE A 241 -6.77 -11.14 10.89
CA ILE A 241 -5.58 -10.52 11.54
C ILE A 241 -4.89 -11.53 12.47
N ALA A 242 -5.65 -12.31 13.23
CA ALA A 242 -5.09 -13.34 14.10
C ALA A 242 -4.34 -14.43 13.31
N VAL A 243 -4.83 -14.82 12.13
CA VAL A 243 -4.13 -15.77 11.25
C VAL A 243 -2.85 -15.15 10.68
N LEU A 244 -2.93 -13.94 10.11
CA LEU A 244 -1.77 -13.26 9.53
C LEU A 244 -0.66 -13.06 10.56
N ARG A 245 -1.03 -12.73 11.81
CA ARG A 245 -0.08 -12.59 12.92
C ARG A 245 0.69 -13.89 13.19
N ARG A 246 0.05 -15.04 13.11
CA ARG A 246 0.70 -16.35 13.29
C ARG A 246 1.65 -16.71 12.14
N CYS A 247 1.37 -16.18 10.93
CA CYS A 247 2.21 -16.38 9.75
C CYS A 247 3.38 -15.38 9.66
N GLN A 248 3.34 -14.30 10.44
CA GLN A 248 4.33 -13.22 10.40
C GLN A 248 5.62 -13.60 11.14
N ALA A 249 6.76 -13.11 10.65
CA ALA A 249 8.02 -13.16 11.38
C ALA A 249 7.89 -12.47 12.75
N PRO A 250 8.53 -12.99 13.82
CA PRO A 250 8.22 -12.60 15.20
C PRO A 250 8.51 -11.14 15.55
N TYR A 251 9.43 -10.47 14.89
CA TYR A 251 9.86 -9.11 15.22
C TYR A 251 9.95 -8.23 13.96
N PRO A 252 8.81 -7.87 13.33
CA PRO A 252 8.82 -7.24 12.02
C PRO A 252 9.32 -5.79 12.06
N ILE A 253 9.08 -5.05 13.16
CA ILE A 253 9.38 -3.61 13.23
C ILE A 253 10.52 -3.38 14.23
N PRO A 254 11.67 -2.81 13.79
CA PRO A 254 12.75 -2.42 14.70
C PRO A 254 12.32 -1.33 15.70
N ALA A 255 12.86 -1.37 16.92
CA ALA A 255 12.52 -0.41 17.97
C ALA A 255 12.77 1.06 17.57
N PRO A 256 13.88 1.44 16.91
CA PRO A 256 14.09 2.82 16.46
C PRO A 256 13.03 3.28 15.44
N CYS A 257 12.58 2.40 14.55
CA CYS A 257 11.50 2.71 13.59
C CYS A 257 10.15 2.92 14.30
N THR A 258 9.88 2.12 15.33
CA THR A 258 8.69 2.27 16.19
C THR A 258 8.69 3.62 16.89
N GLN A 259 9.80 4.03 17.49
CA GLN A 259 9.94 5.32 18.17
C GLN A 259 9.76 6.50 17.20
N LEU A 260 10.41 6.43 16.02
CA LEU A 260 10.26 7.44 14.97
C LEU A 260 8.81 7.58 14.52
N ALA A 261 8.12 6.46 14.31
CA ALA A 261 6.72 6.48 13.89
C ALA A 261 5.81 7.06 14.97
N LEU A 262 6.01 6.69 16.24
CA LEU A 262 5.26 7.25 17.36
C LEU A 262 5.45 8.78 17.47
N ALA A 263 6.68 9.26 17.27
CA ALA A 263 6.95 10.70 17.23
C ALA A 263 6.23 11.37 16.05
N ALA A 264 6.26 10.76 14.86
CA ALA A 264 5.59 11.31 13.67
C ALA A 264 4.05 11.30 13.76
N LEU A 265 3.48 10.45 14.61
CA LEU A 265 2.04 10.35 14.82
C LEU A 265 1.52 11.26 15.96
N GLN A 266 2.38 12.12 16.54
CA GLN A 266 1.94 13.13 17.49
C GLN A 266 1.09 14.22 16.79
N PRO A 267 0.26 14.97 17.54
CA PRO A 267 -0.67 15.95 16.94
C PRO A 267 0.00 16.98 16.04
N GLU A 268 1.16 17.52 16.42
CA GLU A 268 1.86 18.54 15.62
C GLU A 268 2.44 17.99 14.32
N PRO A 269 3.21 16.89 14.28
CA PRO A 269 3.63 16.25 13.03
C PRO A 269 2.46 15.84 12.13
N LEU A 270 1.34 15.36 12.68
CA LEU A 270 0.15 15.05 11.89
C LEU A 270 -0.46 16.28 11.23
N ARG A 271 -0.53 17.43 11.93
CA ARG A 271 -0.99 18.70 11.32
C ARG A 271 -0.07 19.13 10.18
N GLN A 272 1.25 19.00 10.35
CA GLN A 272 2.21 19.30 9.29
C GLN A 272 2.06 18.36 8.10
N THR A 273 1.83 17.07 8.34
CA THR A 273 1.55 16.09 7.27
C THR A 273 0.29 16.47 6.50
N ALA A 274 -0.79 16.84 7.18
CA ALA A 274 -2.02 17.28 6.54
C ALA A 274 -1.82 18.54 5.67
N ALA A 275 -1.07 19.54 6.18
CA ALA A 275 -0.73 20.73 5.41
C ALA A 275 0.08 20.41 4.14
N ARG A 276 1.08 19.50 4.23
CA ARG A 276 1.87 19.04 3.07
C ARG A 276 1.03 18.26 2.07
N VAL A 277 0.11 17.42 2.52
CA VAL A 277 -0.84 16.73 1.64
C VAL A 277 -1.67 17.74 0.86
N GLN A 278 -2.15 18.80 1.50
CA GLN A 278 -2.90 19.86 0.82
C GLN A 278 -2.04 20.65 -0.18
N GLU A 279 -0.79 20.93 0.16
CA GLU A 279 0.16 21.53 -0.79
C GLU A 279 0.39 20.65 -2.02
N VAL A 280 0.59 19.34 -1.82
CA VAL A 280 0.74 18.37 -2.93
C VAL A 280 -0.52 18.34 -3.80
N ARG A 281 -1.72 18.39 -3.22
CA ARG A 281 -2.97 18.45 -3.99
C ARG A 281 -3.07 19.72 -4.85
N THR A 282 -2.69 20.87 -4.30
CA THR A 282 -2.64 22.15 -5.03
C THR A 282 -1.61 22.08 -6.17
N GLU A 283 -0.41 21.61 -5.88
CA GLU A 283 0.65 21.43 -6.88
C GLU A 283 0.26 20.40 -7.94
N ARG A 284 -0.45 19.35 -7.59
CA ARG A 284 -0.98 18.36 -8.54
C ARG A 284 -1.86 19.00 -9.61
N THR A 285 -2.82 19.82 -9.18
CA THR A 285 -3.70 20.55 -10.11
C THR A 285 -2.92 21.51 -11.00
N ARG A 286 -2.00 22.29 -10.40
CA ARG A 286 -1.16 23.23 -11.14
C ARG A 286 -0.28 22.52 -12.17
N MET A 287 0.39 21.45 -11.75
CA MET A 287 1.29 20.69 -12.62
C MET A 287 0.54 19.95 -13.72
N GLN A 288 -0.62 19.38 -13.43
CA GLN A 288 -1.46 18.74 -14.44
C GLN A 288 -1.82 19.70 -15.56
N THR A 289 -2.26 20.92 -15.24
CA THR A 289 -2.58 21.95 -16.24
C THR A 289 -1.35 22.40 -17.00
N ALA A 290 -0.26 22.71 -16.30
CA ALA A 290 0.95 23.21 -16.91
C ALA A 290 1.62 22.18 -17.84
N LEU A 291 1.68 20.91 -17.44
CA LEU A 291 2.25 19.83 -18.24
C LEU A 291 1.40 19.49 -19.47
N ALA A 292 0.07 19.53 -19.33
CA ALA A 292 -0.83 19.28 -20.45
C ALA A 292 -0.73 20.35 -21.56
N ALA A 293 -0.27 21.55 -21.23
CA ALA A 293 -0.05 22.63 -22.19
C ALA A 293 1.29 22.54 -22.92
N LEU A 294 2.20 21.63 -22.53
CA LEU A 294 3.52 21.51 -23.15
C LEU A 294 3.44 20.77 -24.49
N PRO A 295 4.08 21.30 -25.55
CA PRO A 295 4.25 20.57 -26.79
C PRO A 295 4.93 19.21 -26.55
N GLY A 296 4.44 18.16 -27.20
CA GLY A 296 4.98 16.81 -27.10
C GLY A 296 4.53 16.01 -25.86
N VAL A 297 3.75 16.61 -24.97
CA VAL A 297 2.95 15.89 -23.97
C VAL A 297 1.61 15.55 -24.61
N ARG A 298 1.36 14.26 -24.85
CA ARG A 298 0.10 13.80 -25.49
C ARG A 298 -1.05 13.73 -24.52
N GLN A 299 -0.75 13.35 -23.28
CA GLN A 299 -1.76 13.18 -22.24
C GLN A 299 -1.13 13.32 -20.86
N VAL A 300 -1.83 13.94 -19.94
CA VAL A 300 -1.57 13.92 -18.50
C VAL A 300 -2.79 13.32 -17.85
N TYR A 301 -2.64 12.15 -17.23
CA TYR A 301 -3.75 11.47 -16.59
C TYR A 301 -4.18 12.19 -15.30
N PRO A 302 -5.49 12.37 -15.07
CA PRO A 302 -6.00 12.81 -13.77
C PRO A 302 -5.54 11.88 -12.66
N SER A 303 -5.10 12.45 -11.54
CA SER A 303 -4.54 11.67 -10.43
C SER A 303 -5.10 12.11 -9.10
N GLN A 304 -5.29 11.15 -8.20
CA GLN A 304 -5.54 11.37 -6.79
C GLN A 304 -4.37 10.90 -5.90
N GLY A 305 -3.22 10.59 -6.52
CA GLY A 305 -1.97 10.29 -5.82
C GLY A 305 -1.07 11.53 -5.68
N ASN A 306 0.16 11.31 -5.21
CA ASN A 306 1.22 12.32 -5.16
C ASN A 306 2.12 12.29 -6.40
N PHE A 307 1.60 11.92 -7.54
CA PHE A 307 2.30 11.80 -8.82
C PHE A 307 1.34 12.03 -9.98
N LEU A 308 1.91 12.29 -11.14
CA LEU A 308 1.20 12.33 -12.42
C LEU A 308 1.82 11.30 -13.37
N LEU A 309 0.99 10.62 -14.14
CA LEU A 309 1.38 9.79 -15.26
C LEU A 309 1.18 10.60 -16.54
N LEU A 310 2.20 10.63 -17.40
CA LEU A 310 2.20 11.39 -18.65
C LEU A 310 2.57 10.49 -19.81
N ARG A 311 1.94 10.71 -20.97
CA ARG A 311 2.33 10.16 -22.26
C ARG A 311 3.00 11.24 -23.10
N PHE A 312 4.03 10.84 -23.83
CA PHE A 312 4.82 11.72 -24.66
C PHE A 312 4.87 11.24 -26.12
N ASP A 313 5.07 12.16 -27.06
CA ASP A 313 5.40 11.82 -28.45
C ASP A 313 6.76 11.13 -28.53
N ASP A 314 7.72 11.61 -27.72
CA ASP A 314 9.06 11.04 -27.55
C ASP A 314 9.38 10.96 -26.05
N ALA A 315 9.01 9.84 -25.45
CA ALA A 315 9.24 9.60 -24.02
C ALA A 315 10.72 9.39 -23.67
N GLU A 316 11.54 8.88 -24.62
CA GLU A 316 12.98 8.76 -24.40
C GLU A 316 13.63 10.13 -24.33
N GLY A 317 13.35 11.01 -25.30
CA GLY A 317 13.88 12.38 -25.31
C GLY A 317 13.44 13.15 -24.07
N ALA A 318 12.18 13.05 -23.65
CA ALA A 318 11.67 13.67 -22.42
C ALA A 318 12.39 13.12 -21.16
N PHE A 319 12.62 11.82 -21.09
CA PHE A 319 13.33 11.18 -19.98
C PHE A 319 14.77 11.66 -19.89
N GLN A 320 15.49 11.70 -21.01
CA GLN A 320 16.88 12.15 -21.07
C GLN A 320 17.01 13.64 -20.73
N ALA A 321 16.08 14.48 -21.18
CA ALA A 321 16.06 15.90 -20.86
C ALA A 321 15.87 16.15 -19.36
N LEU A 322 14.97 15.39 -18.72
CA LEU A 322 14.78 15.44 -17.27
C LEU A 322 16.04 14.99 -16.52
N LEU A 323 16.68 13.90 -16.94
CA LEU A 323 17.95 13.43 -16.36
C LEU A 323 19.07 14.47 -16.51
N ALA A 324 19.22 15.07 -17.68
CA ALA A 324 20.22 16.13 -17.94
C ALA A 324 19.99 17.36 -17.04
N ALA A 325 18.72 17.66 -16.71
CA ALA A 325 18.36 18.69 -15.74
C ALA A 325 18.52 18.24 -14.27
N GLY A 326 19.03 17.02 -14.00
CA GLY A 326 19.18 16.46 -12.66
C GLY A 326 17.84 16.05 -12.01
N VAL A 327 16.82 15.74 -12.81
CA VAL A 327 15.51 15.29 -12.35
C VAL A 327 15.34 13.81 -12.67
N VAL A 328 15.26 12.97 -11.64
CA VAL A 328 15.02 11.53 -11.80
C VAL A 328 13.53 11.25 -11.66
N VAL A 329 12.93 10.70 -12.70
CA VAL A 329 11.52 10.30 -12.74
C VAL A 329 11.38 8.80 -12.95
N ARG A 330 10.19 8.26 -12.75
CA ARG A 330 9.96 6.84 -12.96
C ARG A 330 9.62 6.55 -14.42
N ASP A 331 10.48 5.83 -15.09
CA ASP A 331 10.20 5.25 -16.40
C ASP A 331 9.11 4.17 -16.28
N GLN A 332 8.04 4.32 -17.05
CA GLN A 332 6.92 3.36 -17.10
C GLN A 332 6.84 2.64 -18.46
N ARG A 333 7.75 2.91 -19.40
CA ARG A 333 7.70 2.39 -20.77
C ARG A 333 7.73 0.86 -20.85
N ALA A 334 8.28 0.19 -19.87
CA ALA A 334 8.28 -1.28 -19.80
C ALA A 334 6.94 -1.86 -19.29
N ALA A 335 6.04 -1.02 -18.77
CA ALA A 335 4.75 -1.49 -18.27
C ALA A 335 3.75 -1.72 -19.42
N PRO A 336 2.86 -2.72 -19.31
CA PRO A 336 1.87 -3.00 -20.34
C PRO A 336 1.05 -1.77 -20.73
N GLY A 337 0.98 -1.48 -22.02
CA GLY A 337 0.22 -0.36 -22.58
C GLY A 337 0.82 1.04 -22.33
N LEU A 338 2.00 1.17 -21.71
CA LEU A 338 2.62 2.43 -21.34
C LEU A 338 3.95 2.71 -22.04
N GLY A 339 4.18 2.19 -23.26
CA GLY A 339 5.43 2.31 -24.01
C GLY A 339 5.96 3.73 -24.25
N ASP A 340 5.15 4.73 -23.97
CA ASP A 340 5.40 6.16 -24.16
C ASP A 340 5.19 6.97 -22.88
N ALA A 341 5.18 6.34 -21.70
CA ALA A 341 4.78 7.00 -20.47
C ALA A 341 5.90 7.13 -19.43
N LEU A 342 5.89 8.26 -18.73
CA LEU A 342 6.70 8.54 -17.55
C LEU A 342 5.79 8.89 -16.38
N ARG A 343 6.15 8.46 -15.17
CA ARG A 343 5.48 8.88 -13.94
C ARG A 343 6.36 9.86 -13.17
N ILE A 344 5.81 11.04 -12.90
CA ILE A 344 6.50 12.13 -12.20
C ILE A 344 5.89 12.29 -10.82
N THR A 345 6.68 12.09 -9.76
CA THR A 345 6.26 12.39 -8.39
C THR A 345 6.23 13.90 -8.18
N LEU A 346 5.21 14.39 -7.51
CA LEU A 346 5.09 15.81 -7.16
C LEU A 346 6.06 16.14 -6.01
N GLY A 347 6.92 17.10 -6.28
CA GLY A 347 7.87 17.65 -5.31
C GLY A 347 7.37 18.96 -4.71
N THR A 348 8.31 19.72 -4.12
CA THR A 348 8.05 21.11 -3.73
C THR A 348 7.77 21.98 -4.97
N PRO A 349 7.13 23.17 -4.82
CA PRO A 349 6.91 24.08 -5.95
C PRO A 349 8.18 24.37 -6.77
N ALA A 350 9.33 24.53 -6.11
CA ALA A 350 10.61 24.77 -6.78
C ALA A 350 11.07 23.53 -7.58
N GLN A 351 10.91 22.32 -7.05
CA GLN A 351 11.24 21.08 -7.75
C GLN A 351 10.31 20.87 -8.95
N ASN A 352 9.02 21.12 -8.78
CA ASN A 352 8.04 21.02 -9.85
C ASN A 352 8.31 22.06 -10.97
N GLN A 353 8.73 23.27 -10.61
CA GLN A 353 9.12 24.29 -11.60
C GLN A 353 10.35 23.84 -12.40
N ARG A 354 11.32 23.14 -11.79
CA ARG A 354 12.47 22.57 -12.50
C ARG A 354 12.06 21.51 -13.52
N VAL A 355 11.07 20.67 -13.18
CA VAL A 355 10.47 19.71 -14.13
C VAL A 355 9.91 20.42 -15.34
N LEU A 356 9.08 21.46 -15.12
CA LEU A 356 8.49 22.25 -16.22
C LEU A 356 9.56 22.90 -17.09
N GLY A 357 10.55 23.55 -16.47
CA GLY A 357 11.65 24.21 -17.19
C GLY A 357 12.46 23.25 -18.05
N ALA A 358 12.74 22.04 -17.55
CA ALA A 358 13.47 21.01 -18.30
C ALA A 358 12.70 20.55 -19.54
N LEU A 359 11.40 20.29 -19.41
CA LEU A 359 10.56 19.86 -20.52
C LEU A 359 10.29 20.97 -21.54
N GLN A 360 10.18 22.23 -21.11
CA GLN A 360 10.08 23.39 -21.98
C GLN A 360 11.35 23.59 -22.81
N ALA A 361 12.53 23.54 -22.16
CA ALA A 361 13.82 23.71 -22.84
C ALA A 361 14.09 22.58 -23.85
N TRP A 362 13.70 21.36 -23.52
CA TRP A 362 13.83 20.20 -24.42
C TRP A 362 13.04 20.41 -25.70
N ARG A 363 11.82 20.93 -25.64
CA ARG A 363 11.00 21.17 -26.83
C ARG A 363 11.41 22.41 -27.61
N ALA A 364 12.05 23.38 -26.98
CA ALA A 364 12.60 24.54 -27.70
C ALA A 364 13.87 24.19 -28.51
N ALA A 365 14.53 23.08 -28.18
CA ALA A 365 15.74 22.61 -28.85
C ALA A 365 15.47 21.54 -29.94
N ALA A 366 14.25 21.00 -30.00
CA ALA A 366 13.82 20.03 -31.02
C ALA A 366 13.13 20.69 -32.20
#